data_06b428ccd97be04fc3f387231e531ce6
#
_entry.id   06b428ccd97be04fc3f387231e531ce6
#
_cell.length_a   1.000
_cell.length_b   1.000
_cell.length_c   1.000
_cell.angle_alpha   90.00
_cell.angle_beta   90.00
_cell.angle_gamma   90.00
#
_symmetry.space_group_name_H-M   'P 1'
#
loop_
_entity.id
_entity.type
_entity.pdbx_description
1 polymer ?
#
loop_
_entity_poly.entity_id
_entity_poly.type
_entity_poly.pdbx_seq_one_letter_code
_entity_poly.pdbx_strand_id
1 'polypeptide(L)'
;MLPANFIAKGIISGVRVGGNCSGIPTPQGNVYFDDRFAGKPLVFCGTVGIIPKKIKGKLSHKKKANPGDIILMAGGRVGKDGIHGATFSSEELDPNSPVSAVQIGDPITQKKMSDVIIR
;
A
#
# COMPACT_ATOMS: atom_id res chain seq x y z
N MET A 1 0.40 24.33 -7.84
CA MET A 1 0.58 22.90 -8.22
C MET A 1 2.08 22.61 -8.32
N LEU A 2 2.56 21.46 -7.81
CA LEU A 2 3.97 21.09 -7.90
C LEU A 2 4.33 20.76 -9.37
N PRO A 3 5.57 21.03 -9.81
CA PRO A 3 6.02 20.67 -11.16
C PRO A 3 5.93 19.15 -11.41
N ALA A 4 5.48 18.76 -12.60
CA ALA A 4 5.25 17.34 -12.94
C ALA A 4 6.51 16.47 -12.80
N ASN A 5 7.68 16.99 -13.16
CA ASN A 5 8.96 16.30 -13.00
C ASN A 5 9.34 16.07 -11.52
N PHE A 6 8.97 16.98 -10.63
CA PHE A 6 9.18 16.81 -9.20
C PHE A 6 8.29 15.70 -8.64
N ILE A 7 7.01 15.69 -9.03
CA ILE A 7 6.05 14.66 -8.64
C ILE A 7 6.51 13.29 -9.16
N ALA A 8 6.88 13.19 -10.43
CA ALA A 8 7.35 11.94 -11.04
C ALA A 8 8.59 11.36 -10.32
N LYS A 9 9.59 12.20 -10.03
CA LYS A 9 10.78 11.78 -9.26
C LYS A 9 10.42 11.30 -7.86
N GLY A 10 9.49 11.98 -7.18
CA GLY A 10 9.00 11.60 -5.87
C GLY A 10 8.30 10.24 -5.88
N ILE A 11 7.43 10.00 -6.85
CA ILE A 11 6.72 8.72 -7.03
C ILE A 11 7.72 7.58 -7.27
N ILE A 12 8.63 7.73 -8.22
CA ILE A 12 9.65 6.71 -8.54
C ILE A 12 10.52 6.43 -7.30
N SER A 13 10.93 7.46 -6.58
CA SER A 13 11.71 7.30 -5.35
C SER A 13 10.92 6.57 -4.27
N GLY A 14 9.64 6.89 -4.08
CA GLY A 14 8.77 6.23 -3.11
C GLY A 14 8.60 4.74 -3.39
N VAL A 15 8.33 4.38 -4.64
CA VAL A 15 8.22 2.97 -5.07
C VAL A 15 9.54 2.23 -4.86
N ARG A 16 10.66 2.84 -5.22
CA ARG A 16 12.00 2.27 -5.04
C ARG A 16 12.30 2.02 -3.55
N VAL A 17 12.07 3.00 -2.70
CA VAL A 17 12.34 2.89 -1.25
C VAL A 17 11.43 1.84 -0.62
N GLY A 18 10.14 1.85 -0.94
CA GLY A 18 9.17 0.86 -0.45
C GLY A 18 9.59 -0.57 -0.78
N GLY A 19 9.91 -0.85 -2.03
CA GLY A 19 10.38 -2.17 -2.47
C GLY A 19 11.70 -2.57 -1.83
N ASN A 20 12.68 -1.66 -1.81
CA ASN A 20 14.00 -1.93 -1.26
C ASN A 20 13.97 -2.24 0.24
N CYS A 21 13.26 -1.43 1.03
CA CYS A 21 13.16 -1.63 2.48
C CYS A 21 12.35 -2.89 2.85
N SER A 22 11.39 -3.29 2.01
CA SER A 22 10.60 -4.52 2.20
C SER A 22 11.32 -5.78 1.70
N GLY A 23 12.41 -5.63 0.96
CA GLY A 23 13.13 -6.74 0.32
C GLY A 23 12.35 -7.38 -0.83
N ILE A 24 11.42 -6.64 -1.44
CA ILE A 24 10.61 -7.10 -2.57
C ILE A 24 11.19 -6.52 -3.85
N PRO A 25 11.69 -7.35 -4.79
CA PRO A 25 12.22 -6.86 -6.04
C PRO A 25 11.12 -6.26 -6.93
N THR A 26 11.43 -5.16 -7.62
CA THR A 26 10.54 -4.55 -8.60
C THR A 26 11.02 -4.91 -10.01
N PRO A 27 10.46 -5.95 -10.64
CA PRO A 27 10.97 -6.44 -11.93
C PRO A 27 10.60 -5.53 -13.09
N GLN A 28 9.53 -4.72 -12.96
CA GLN A 28 9.03 -3.88 -14.03
C GLN A 28 8.37 -2.62 -13.48
N GLY A 29 8.50 -1.51 -14.20
CA GLY A 29 7.76 -0.28 -13.99
C GLY A 29 7.53 0.43 -15.31
N ASN A 30 6.37 1.07 -15.45
CA ASN A 30 6.02 1.87 -16.61
C ASN A 30 5.52 3.24 -16.16
N VAL A 31 5.78 4.25 -16.96
CA VAL A 31 5.29 5.61 -16.74
C VAL A 31 4.57 6.07 -18.01
N TYR A 32 3.34 6.53 -17.85
CA TYR A 32 2.53 7.09 -18.92
C TYR A 32 2.15 8.52 -18.55
N PHE A 33 2.16 9.41 -19.54
CA PHE A 33 1.73 10.79 -19.38
C PHE A 33 0.42 10.98 -20.13
N ASP A 34 -0.55 11.58 -19.45
CA ASP A 34 -1.86 11.90 -20.02
C ASP A 34 -2.40 13.14 -19.29
N ASP A 35 -2.93 14.10 -20.02
CA ASP A 35 -3.40 15.39 -19.48
C ASP A 35 -4.52 15.24 -18.45
N ARG A 36 -5.28 14.14 -18.52
CA ARG A 36 -6.34 13.83 -17.55
C ARG A 36 -5.81 13.60 -16.13
N PHE A 37 -4.55 13.27 -15.99
CA PHE A 37 -3.88 13.05 -14.69
C PHE A 37 -3.01 14.22 -14.22
N ALA A 38 -3.10 15.36 -14.88
CA ALA A 38 -2.26 16.53 -14.55
C ALA A 38 -2.42 17.01 -13.11
N GLY A 39 -3.61 16.94 -12.54
CA GLY A 39 -3.90 17.36 -11.17
C GLY A 39 -3.79 16.25 -10.12
N LYS A 40 -4.01 15.00 -10.52
CA LYS A 40 -4.06 13.85 -9.61
C LYS A 40 -3.42 12.62 -10.27
N PRO A 41 -2.11 12.42 -10.11
CA PRO A 41 -1.44 11.27 -10.70
C PRO A 41 -1.96 9.96 -10.10
N LEU A 42 -2.12 8.95 -10.93
CA LEU A 42 -2.45 7.60 -10.51
C LEU A 42 -1.16 6.79 -10.33
N VAL A 43 -0.98 6.20 -9.15
CA VAL A 43 0.13 5.29 -8.87
C VAL A 43 -0.43 3.92 -8.55
N PHE A 44 -0.01 2.93 -9.31
CA PHE A 44 -0.37 1.52 -9.09
C PHE A 44 0.86 0.71 -8.73
N CYS A 45 0.82 0.04 -7.57
CA CYS A 45 1.85 -0.87 -7.12
C CYS A 45 1.23 -2.26 -6.94
N GLY A 46 1.51 -3.17 -7.88
CA GLY A 46 1.04 -4.55 -7.81
C GLY A 46 2.11 -5.46 -7.20
N THR A 47 1.69 -6.38 -6.34
CA THR A 47 2.57 -7.40 -5.77
C THR A 47 2.02 -8.78 -6.06
N VAL A 48 2.89 -9.70 -6.47
CA VAL A 48 2.53 -11.10 -6.74
C VAL A 48 3.31 -12.00 -5.80
N GLY A 49 2.62 -12.97 -5.21
CA GLY A 49 3.22 -13.95 -4.32
C GLY A 49 2.68 -15.36 -4.56
N ILE A 50 3.42 -16.37 -4.12
CA ILE A 50 3.03 -17.79 -4.20
C ILE A 50 2.67 -18.25 -2.79
N ILE A 51 1.50 -18.85 -2.65
CA ILE A 51 1.03 -19.41 -1.39
C ILE A 51 0.79 -20.92 -1.58
N PRO A 52 1.27 -21.80 -0.70
CA PRO A 52 0.94 -23.22 -0.76
C PRO A 52 -0.58 -23.44 -0.74
N LYS A 53 -1.08 -24.33 -1.59
CA LYS A 53 -2.53 -24.62 -1.67
C LYS A 53 -3.12 -25.03 -0.32
N LYS A 54 -2.34 -25.77 0.48
CA LYS A 54 -2.74 -26.23 1.81
C LYS A 54 -1.61 -25.99 2.82
N ILE A 55 -1.98 -25.58 4.02
CA ILE A 55 -1.08 -25.46 5.17
C ILE A 55 -1.74 -26.23 6.32
N LYS A 56 -1.02 -27.23 6.90
CA LYS A 56 -1.55 -28.11 7.97
C LYS A 56 -2.93 -28.70 7.64
N GLY A 57 -3.12 -29.15 6.39
CA GLY A 57 -4.35 -29.76 5.90
C GLY A 57 -5.48 -28.78 5.53
N LYS A 58 -5.38 -27.50 5.88
CA LYS A 58 -6.37 -26.46 5.58
C LYS A 58 -6.02 -25.71 4.29
N LEU A 59 -7.04 -25.34 3.50
CA LEU A 59 -6.86 -24.52 2.30
C LEU A 59 -6.39 -23.13 2.68
N SER A 60 -5.23 -22.70 2.21
CA SER A 60 -4.60 -21.43 2.58
C SER A 60 -5.33 -20.18 2.11
N HIS A 61 -6.10 -20.28 1.02
CA HIS A 61 -6.90 -19.17 0.50
C HIS A 61 -8.26 -19.02 1.20
N LYS A 62 -8.71 -20.04 1.95
CA LYS A 62 -9.96 -19.98 2.72
C LYS A 62 -9.64 -19.52 4.14
N LYS A 63 -9.91 -18.25 4.41
CA LYS A 63 -9.73 -17.65 5.73
C LYS A 63 -11.06 -17.14 6.23
N LYS A 64 -11.37 -17.43 7.48
CA LYS A 64 -12.58 -16.99 8.16
C LYS A 64 -12.25 -16.77 9.62
N ALA A 65 -12.65 -15.63 10.16
CA ALA A 65 -12.62 -15.40 11.60
C ALA A 65 -13.77 -16.16 12.26
N ASN A 66 -13.51 -16.74 13.42
CA ASN A 66 -14.49 -17.48 14.20
C ASN A 66 -14.69 -16.79 15.56
N PRO A 67 -15.83 -17.00 16.23
CA PRO A 67 -16.00 -16.55 17.60
C PRO A 67 -14.91 -17.14 18.51
N GLY A 68 -14.28 -16.27 19.29
CA GLY A 68 -13.14 -16.63 20.16
C GLY A 68 -11.76 -16.39 19.55
N ASP A 69 -11.64 -16.07 18.27
CA ASP A 69 -10.38 -15.67 17.68
C ASP A 69 -9.91 -14.32 18.25
N ILE A 70 -8.60 -14.21 18.46
CA ILE A 70 -7.99 -12.97 18.97
C ILE A 70 -7.70 -12.03 17.80
N ILE A 71 -8.12 -10.78 17.92
CA ILE A 71 -7.81 -9.72 16.97
C ILE A 71 -6.56 -9.00 17.43
N LEU A 72 -5.54 -8.99 16.60
CA LEU A 72 -4.30 -8.28 16.86
C LEU A 72 -4.15 -7.12 15.86
N MET A 73 -3.80 -5.96 16.35
CA MET A 73 -3.37 -4.83 15.55
C MET A 73 -1.86 -4.67 15.68
N ALA A 74 -1.15 -4.86 14.59
CA ALA A 74 0.32 -4.79 14.56
C ALA A 74 0.80 -3.83 13.48
N GLY A 75 1.91 -3.15 13.72
CA GLY A 75 2.52 -2.21 12.78
C GLY A 75 2.46 -0.77 13.25
N GLY A 76 2.40 0.17 12.28
CA GLY A 76 2.37 1.61 12.53
C GLY A 76 1.00 2.13 12.96
N ARG A 77 0.85 3.45 12.97
CA ARG A 77 -0.42 4.11 13.27
C ARG A 77 -1.50 3.72 12.27
N VAL A 78 -2.69 3.49 12.77
CA VAL A 78 -3.89 3.23 11.98
C VAL A 78 -4.72 4.51 11.88
N GLY A 79 -5.13 4.91 10.70
CA GLY A 79 -6.04 6.02 10.44
C GLY A 79 -7.39 5.55 9.92
N LYS A 80 -8.25 6.50 9.58
CA LYS A 80 -9.61 6.23 9.09
C LYS A 80 -9.68 5.98 7.58
N ASP A 81 -8.63 6.33 6.82
CA ASP A 81 -8.62 6.11 5.38
C ASP A 81 -8.65 4.61 5.07
N GLY A 82 -9.48 4.24 4.12
CA GLY A 82 -9.64 2.85 3.72
C GLY A 82 -10.70 2.04 4.48
N ILE A 83 -11.40 2.59 5.48
CA ILE A 83 -12.50 1.90 6.19
C ILE A 83 -13.60 1.46 5.21
N HIS A 84 -13.90 2.29 4.22
CA HIS A 84 -14.87 2.02 3.16
C HIS A 84 -14.21 1.82 1.78
N GLY A 85 -12.96 1.39 1.76
CA GLY A 85 -12.12 1.34 0.57
C GLY A 85 -11.27 2.60 0.41
N ALA A 86 -10.65 2.80 -0.76
CA ALA A 86 -9.78 3.95 -1.03
C ALA A 86 -10.59 5.23 -1.34
N THR A 87 -11.30 5.76 -0.35
CA THR A 87 -12.28 6.83 -0.49
C THR A 87 -11.67 8.09 -1.09
N PHE A 88 -10.59 8.59 -0.52
CA PHE A 88 -9.94 9.84 -0.97
C PHE A 88 -9.26 9.73 -2.34
N SER A 89 -8.84 8.56 -2.76
CA SER A 89 -8.29 8.36 -4.10
C SER A 89 -9.36 8.43 -5.20
N SER A 90 -10.62 8.20 -4.84
CA SER A 90 -11.77 8.19 -5.76
C SER A 90 -12.60 9.47 -5.72
N GLU A 91 -12.34 10.39 -4.78
CA GLU A 91 -13.03 11.68 -4.68
C GLU A 91 -12.47 12.70 -5.66
N GLU A 92 -13.33 13.66 -6.04
CA GLU A 92 -12.90 14.83 -6.79
C GLU A 92 -11.91 15.67 -5.97
N LEU A 93 -11.04 16.42 -6.67
CA LEU A 93 -10.08 17.30 -6.01
C LEU A 93 -10.82 18.45 -5.33
N ASP A 94 -10.87 18.45 -4.00
CA ASP A 94 -11.37 19.55 -3.18
C ASP A 94 -10.21 20.20 -2.41
N PRO A 95 -10.07 21.53 -2.49
CA PRO A 95 -9.07 22.27 -1.70
C PRO A 95 -9.20 22.07 -0.19
N ASN A 96 -10.39 21.71 0.29
CA ASN A 96 -10.68 21.47 1.71
C ASN A 96 -10.42 20.02 2.15
N SER A 97 -10.05 19.13 1.22
CA SER A 97 -9.75 17.73 1.57
C SER A 97 -8.56 17.67 2.53
N PRO A 98 -8.68 16.94 3.65
CA PRO A 98 -7.64 16.90 4.67
C PRO A 98 -6.37 16.21 4.12
N VAL A 99 -5.29 16.98 4.03
CA VAL A 99 -3.98 16.50 3.52
C VAL A 99 -3.43 15.33 4.38
N SER A 100 -3.84 15.26 5.64
CA SER A 100 -3.40 14.24 6.62
C SER A 100 -4.30 13.02 6.71
N ALA A 101 -5.31 12.89 5.84
CA ALA A 101 -6.23 11.75 5.87
C ALA A 101 -5.54 10.45 5.46
N VAL A 102 -4.57 10.52 4.54
CA VAL A 102 -3.80 9.38 4.07
C VAL A 102 -2.62 9.13 5.00
N GLN A 103 -2.45 7.89 5.44
CA GLN A 103 -1.34 7.50 6.28
C GLN A 103 -0.03 7.51 5.51
N ILE A 104 1.03 7.95 6.17
CA ILE A 104 2.38 7.83 5.64
C ILE A 104 2.82 6.38 5.83
N GLY A 105 3.08 5.67 4.73
CA GLY A 105 3.64 4.33 4.76
C GLY A 105 5.06 4.34 5.33
N ASP A 106 5.34 3.41 6.26
CA ASP A 106 6.67 3.20 6.80
C ASP A 106 7.15 1.78 6.45
N PRO A 107 7.96 1.64 5.39
CA PRO A 107 8.44 0.33 4.93
C PRO A 107 9.35 -0.36 5.95
N ILE A 108 10.03 0.37 6.83
CA ILE A 108 10.86 -0.20 7.89
C ILE A 108 9.97 -0.88 8.95
N THR A 109 8.92 -0.20 9.40
CA THR A 109 7.94 -0.79 10.33
C THR A 109 7.25 -2.00 9.71
N GLN A 110 6.87 -1.93 8.43
CA GLN A 110 6.31 -3.05 7.69
C GLN A 110 7.26 -4.26 7.66
N LYS A 111 8.54 -4.04 7.38
CA LYS A 111 9.54 -5.10 7.37
C LYS A 111 9.72 -5.75 8.74
N LYS A 112 9.86 -4.95 9.79
CA LYS A 112 9.95 -5.44 11.17
C LYS A 112 8.73 -6.28 11.55
N MET A 113 7.52 -5.81 11.22
CA MET A 113 6.28 -6.52 11.48
C MET A 113 6.24 -7.87 10.74
N SER A 114 6.57 -7.87 9.45
CA SER A 114 6.58 -9.11 8.65
C SER A 114 7.56 -10.14 9.21
N ASP A 115 8.75 -9.71 9.63
CA ASP A 115 9.77 -10.60 10.21
C ASP A 115 9.33 -11.22 11.54
N VAL A 116 8.55 -10.48 12.33
CA VAL A 116 7.99 -11.01 13.59
C VAL A 116 6.85 -12.02 13.33
N ILE A 117 6.01 -11.77 12.32
CA ILE A 117 4.87 -12.66 12.02
C ILE A 117 5.32 -13.97 11.37
N ILE A 118 6.42 -13.97 10.61
CA ILE A 118 6.90 -15.14 9.89
C ILE A 118 7.71 -16.08 10.80
N ARG A 119 8.25 -15.60 11.90
CA ARG A 119 8.98 -16.40 12.91
C ARG A 119 8.04 -17.18 13.81
#